data_16cda8c6a5b582fad771ea209fde832e
#
_entry.id   16cda8c6a5b582fad771ea209fde832e
#
_cell.length_a   1.000
_cell.length_b   1.000
_cell.length_c   1.000
_cell.angle_alpha   90.00
_cell.angle_beta   90.00
_cell.angle_gamma   90.00
#
_symmetry.space_group_name_H-M   'P 1'
#
loop_
_entity.id
_entity.type
_entity.pdbx_description
1 polymer ?
#
loop_
_entity_poly.entity_id
_entity_poly.type
_entity_poly.pdbx_seq_one_letter_code
_entity_poly.pdbx_strand_id
1 'polypeptide(L)'
;MEWVTQFYKQQFLLSQSNLKEASQSVYLQEVARIHEQMGKPYKKVLELGAGNGGLANAMASQGRDVTSIELVQELATFAKTNSSASVNIICGDFYTIDVKGLFDCVLYIDGFGVGEDADQLRLLKRIYHWLNNDGYALIDIYEPNYWRQVYRGEIVLNDDSSLFRKYDFDEKALRFTDTWWHKDNESDKYMQSLKCYSPKCIYELCQLANLEVVGYFPNGAMNFETWSYYEPASIDYCISYRIKLKKK
;
A
#
# COMPACT_ATOMS: atom_id res chain seq x y z
N MET A 1 8.02 5.31 -14.49
CA MET A 1 7.04 4.18 -14.55
C MET A 1 5.67 4.76 -14.92
N GLU A 2 5.43 4.87 -16.19
CA GLU A 2 4.24 5.55 -16.74
C GLU A 2 2.93 4.83 -16.36
N TRP A 3 2.93 3.49 -16.39
CA TRP A 3 1.76 2.69 -16.04
C TRP A 3 1.26 2.93 -14.61
N VAL A 4 2.15 3.23 -13.66
CA VAL A 4 1.79 3.46 -12.24
C VAL A 4 0.86 4.67 -12.14
N THR A 5 1.24 5.79 -12.75
CA THR A 5 0.43 7.01 -12.77
C THR A 5 -0.91 6.76 -13.46
N GLN A 6 -0.88 6.07 -14.62
CA GLN A 6 -2.11 5.78 -15.37
C GLN A 6 -3.05 4.87 -14.58
N PHE A 7 -2.55 3.76 -14.01
CA PHE A 7 -3.37 2.82 -13.26
C PHE A 7 -4.05 3.50 -12.07
N TYR A 8 -3.29 4.13 -11.17
CA TYR A 8 -3.85 4.73 -9.95
C TYR A 8 -4.76 5.93 -10.25
N LYS A 9 -4.47 6.70 -11.30
CA LYS A 9 -5.38 7.75 -11.76
C LYS A 9 -6.71 7.17 -12.21
N GLN A 10 -6.70 6.14 -13.05
CA GLN A 10 -7.92 5.53 -13.56
C GLN A 10 -8.69 4.80 -12.47
N GLN A 11 -8.01 4.05 -11.61
CA GLN A 11 -8.63 3.43 -10.45
C GLN A 11 -9.36 4.48 -9.58
N PHE A 12 -8.71 5.61 -9.33
CA PHE A 12 -9.33 6.71 -8.59
C PHE A 12 -10.58 7.24 -9.30
N LEU A 13 -10.50 7.53 -10.60
CA LEU A 13 -11.63 8.05 -11.37
C LEU A 13 -12.81 7.08 -11.41
N LEU A 14 -12.54 5.78 -11.61
CA LEU A 14 -13.55 4.73 -11.66
C LEU A 14 -14.19 4.44 -10.29
N SER A 15 -13.47 4.67 -9.20
CA SER A 15 -13.93 4.41 -7.84
C SER A 15 -14.47 5.64 -7.11
N GLN A 16 -14.47 6.83 -7.74
CA GLN A 16 -14.86 8.09 -7.08
C GLN A 16 -16.27 8.07 -6.46
N SER A 17 -17.24 7.38 -7.08
CA SER A 17 -18.57 7.21 -6.52
C SER A 17 -18.57 6.42 -5.21
N ASN A 18 -17.67 5.45 -5.09
CA ASN A 18 -17.55 4.56 -3.94
C ASN A 18 -16.61 5.13 -2.85
N LEU A 19 -15.67 6.03 -3.21
CA LEU A 19 -14.74 6.64 -2.27
C LEU A 19 -15.39 7.59 -1.26
N LYS A 20 -16.57 8.14 -1.58
CA LYS A 20 -17.34 8.97 -0.64
C LYS A 20 -17.89 8.16 0.54
N GLU A 21 -17.97 6.84 0.40
CA GLU A 21 -18.52 5.91 1.38
C GLU A 21 -17.49 5.06 2.12
N ALA A 22 -16.21 5.06 1.68
CA ALA A 22 -15.14 4.47 2.50
C ALA A 22 -15.13 5.20 3.83
N SER A 23 -15.89 4.65 4.79
CA SER A 23 -16.24 5.35 6.00
C SER A 23 -14.96 5.68 6.76
N GLN A 24 -14.92 6.85 7.36
CA GLN A 24 -13.85 7.27 8.28
C GLN A 24 -13.51 6.17 9.32
N SER A 25 -14.47 5.27 9.61
CA SER A 25 -14.29 4.13 10.50
C SER A 25 -13.23 3.14 10.01
N VAL A 26 -13.12 2.87 8.69
CA VAL A 26 -12.12 1.95 8.14
C VAL A 26 -10.71 2.49 8.38
N TYR A 27 -10.49 3.78 8.10
CA TYR A 27 -9.19 4.40 8.35
C TYR A 27 -8.86 4.48 9.85
N LEU A 28 -9.84 4.72 10.72
CA LEU A 28 -9.62 4.72 12.17
C LEU A 28 -9.28 3.31 12.70
N GLN A 29 -9.87 2.26 12.15
CA GLN A 29 -9.50 0.88 12.45
C GLN A 29 -8.06 0.59 12.01
N GLU A 30 -7.66 1.06 10.83
CA GLU A 30 -6.29 0.91 10.36
C GLU A 30 -5.29 1.70 11.23
N VAL A 31 -5.63 2.91 11.66
CA VAL A 31 -4.81 3.66 12.63
C VAL A 31 -4.65 2.91 13.95
N ALA A 32 -5.71 2.28 14.46
CA ALA A 32 -5.64 1.47 15.69
C ALA A 32 -4.70 0.26 15.50
N ARG A 33 -4.79 -0.44 14.36
CA ARG A 33 -3.90 -1.55 14.00
C ARG A 33 -2.44 -1.09 13.91
N ILE A 34 -2.18 0.03 13.24
CA ILE A 34 -0.84 0.62 13.16
C ILE A 34 -0.31 0.97 14.55
N HIS A 35 -1.16 1.56 15.40
CA HIS A 35 -0.77 1.91 16.77
C HIS A 35 -0.37 0.68 17.60
N GLU A 36 -1.13 -0.41 17.51
CA GLU A 36 -0.81 -1.69 18.14
C GLU A 36 0.53 -2.25 17.61
N GLN A 37 0.71 -2.27 16.30
CA GLN A 37 1.92 -2.79 15.66
C GLN A 37 3.14 -1.93 15.96
N MET A 38 3.00 -0.61 16.10
CA MET A 38 4.08 0.27 16.56
C MET A 38 4.55 -0.10 17.97
N GLY A 39 3.61 -0.41 18.89
CA GLY A 39 3.88 -0.87 20.25
C GLY A 39 4.54 0.18 21.17
N LYS A 40 4.59 1.44 20.74
CA LYS A 40 5.11 2.59 21.47
C LYS A 40 4.52 3.89 20.95
N PRO A 41 4.56 5.00 21.73
CA PRO A 41 4.17 6.30 21.23
C PRO A 41 5.03 6.76 20.03
N TYR A 42 4.39 7.42 19.08
CA TYR A 42 5.02 8.03 17.91
C TYR A 42 4.26 9.31 17.54
N LYS A 43 4.92 10.24 16.91
CA LYS A 43 4.34 11.56 16.58
C LYS A 43 4.46 11.88 15.09
N LYS A 44 5.67 11.85 14.55
CA LYS A 44 5.96 12.21 13.16
C LYS A 44 5.81 11.00 12.25
N VAL A 45 4.90 11.10 11.30
CA VAL A 45 4.58 10.03 10.34
C VAL A 45 4.90 10.45 8.91
N LEU A 46 5.59 9.59 8.17
CA LEU A 46 5.74 9.68 6.72
C LEU A 46 4.94 8.55 6.08
N GLU A 47 3.96 8.89 5.26
CA GLU A 47 3.18 7.94 4.47
C GLU A 47 3.62 7.99 3.00
N LEU A 48 3.88 6.82 2.43
CA LEU A 48 4.25 6.63 1.02
C LEU A 48 3.02 6.13 0.26
N GLY A 49 2.54 6.90 -0.71
CA GLY A 49 1.30 6.63 -1.43
C GLY A 49 0.07 7.10 -0.64
N ALA A 50 -0.17 8.40 -0.56
CA ALA A 50 -1.28 8.97 0.21
C ALA A 50 -2.67 8.58 -0.30
N GLY A 51 -2.77 8.21 -1.60
CA GLY A 51 -4.04 7.95 -2.25
C GLY A 51 -5.02 9.13 -2.09
N ASN A 52 -6.20 8.85 -1.53
CA ASN A 52 -7.21 9.88 -1.26
C ASN A 52 -6.97 10.72 0.01
N GLY A 53 -5.91 10.43 0.77
CA GLY A 53 -5.58 11.12 2.03
C GLY A 53 -6.37 10.64 3.26
N GLY A 54 -7.15 9.57 3.13
CA GLY A 54 -8.03 9.11 4.21
C GLY A 54 -7.25 8.64 5.45
N LEU A 55 -6.20 7.85 5.26
CA LEU A 55 -5.35 7.37 6.36
C LEU A 55 -4.58 8.53 7.01
N ALA A 56 -4.01 9.44 6.21
CA ALA A 56 -3.33 10.63 6.71
C ALA A 56 -4.25 11.48 7.60
N ASN A 57 -5.49 11.71 7.17
CA ASN A 57 -6.48 12.44 7.96
C ASN A 57 -6.85 11.73 9.26
N ALA A 58 -7.07 10.41 9.20
CA ALA A 58 -7.37 9.63 10.39
C ALA A 58 -6.23 9.66 11.41
N MET A 59 -4.98 9.58 10.96
CA MET A 59 -3.81 9.74 11.82
C MET A 59 -3.69 11.13 12.42
N ALA A 60 -3.89 12.18 11.61
CA ALA A 60 -3.86 13.56 12.08
C ALA A 60 -4.94 13.83 13.11
N SER A 61 -6.15 13.28 12.96
CA SER A 61 -7.24 13.37 13.94
C SER A 61 -6.89 12.76 15.32
N GLN A 62 -5.94 11.79 15.32
CA GLN A 62 -5.37 11.19 16.53
C GLN A 62 -4.09 11.91 17.00
N GLY A 63 -3.86 13.14 16.52
CA GLY A 63 -2.79 14.01 16.96
C GLY A 63 -1.41 13.69 16.39
N ARG A 64 -1.31 12.97 15.26
CA ARG A 64 -0.04 12.73 14.55
C ARG A 64 0.28 13.89 13.62
N ASP A 65 1.58 14.17 13.45
CA ASP A 65 2.10 15.11 12.45
C ASP A 65 2.40 14.31 11.19
N VAL A 66 1.54 14.41 10.18
CA VAL A 66 1.59 13.54 9.01
C VAL A 66 2.13 14.29 7.80
N THR A 67 3.15 13.72 7.17
CA THR A 67 3.59 14.04 5.81
C THR A 67 3.29 12.85 4.92
N SER A 68 2.58 13.06 3.82
CA SER A 68 2.24 12.00 2.87
C SER A 68 2.71 12.37 1.47
N ILE A 69 3.24 11.41 0.75
CA ILE A 69 3.70 11.57 -0.65
C ILE A 69 2.72 10.86 -1.55
N GLU A 70 2.26 11.53 -2.61
CA GLU A 70 1.39 10.96 -3.63
C GLU A 70 1.93 11.27 -5.02
N LEU A 71 2.06 10.23 -5.86
CA LEU A 71 2.60 10.35 -7.20
C LEU A 71 1.63 11.01 -8.16
N VAL A 72 0.34 10.66 -8.06
CA VAL A 72 -0.70 11.08 -9.00
C VAL A 72 -1.22 12.45 -8.62
N GLN A 73 -1.06 13.43 -9.52
CA GLN A 73 -1.43 14.82 -9.27
C GLN A 73 -2.90 15.00 -8.89
N GLU A 74 -3.80 14.25 -9.52
CA GLU A 74 -5.23 14.31 -9.25
C GLU A 74 -5.56 13.81 -7.83
N LEU A 75 -4.94 12.69 -7.41
CA LEU A 75 -5.10 12.17 -6.06
C LEU A 75 -4.48 13.14 -5.03
N ALA A 76 -3.28 13.63 -5.30
CA ALA A 76 -2.64 14.61 -4.41
C ALA A 76 -3.47 15.89 -4.24
N THR A 77 -4.10 16.36 -5.33
CA THR A 77 -5.00 17.51 -5.29
C THR A 77 -6.26 17.20 -4.47
N PHE A 78 -6.88 16.04 -4.72
CA PHE A 78 -8.03 15.59 -3.95
C PHE A 78 -7.70 15.43 -2.47
N ALA A 79 -6.59 14.75 -2.14
CA ALA A 79 -6.13 14.59 -0.78
C ALA A 79 -5.90 15.94 -0.08
N LYS A 80 -5.23 16.90 -0.72
CA LYS A 80 -5.03 18.26 -0.17
C LYS A 80 -6.33 18.98 0.12
N THR A 81 -7.30 18.88 -0.79
CA THR A 81 -8.59 19.57 -0.66
C THR A 81 -9.44 18.98 0.48
N ASN A 82 -9.31 17.66 0.72
CA ASN A 82 -10.12 16.94 1.70
C ASN A 82 -9.38 16.66 3.01
N SER A 83 -8.13 17.10 3.14
CA SER A 83 -7.34 16.91 4.36
C SER A 83 -7.41 18.10 5.29
N SER A 84 -7.23 17.83 6.58
CA SER A 84 -7.06 18.89 7.58
C SER A 84 -5.76 19.67 7.33
N ALA A 85 -5.69 20.92 7.79
CA ALA A 85 -4.50 21.77 7.67
C ALA A 85 -3.24 21.18 8.35
N SER A 86 -3.41 20.17 9.21
CA SER A 86 -2.32 19.48 9.92
C SER A 86 -1.66 18.38 9.10
N VAL A 87 -2.22 18.04 7.91
CA VAL A 87 -1.66 17.04 7.01
C VAL A 87 -0.88 17.72 5.89
N ASN A 88 0.40 17.35 5.72
CA ASN A 88 1.24 17.85 4.64
C ASN A 88 1.26 16.83 3.48
N ILE A 89 0.48 17.10 2.41
CA ILE A 89 0.48 16.27 1.20
C ILE A 89 1.48 16.83 0.19
N ILE A 90 2.42 16.01 -0.26
CA ILE A 90 3.44 16.34 -1.25
C ILE A 90 3.15 15.53 -2.52
N CYS A 91 2.92 16.22 -3.65
CA CYS A 91 2.84 15.54 -4.94
C CYS A 91 4.25 15.26 -5.46
N GLY A 92 4.57 13.99 -5.69
CA GLY A 92 5.89 13.58 -6.18
C GLY A 92 6.16 12.09 -6.07
N ASP A 93 7.26 11.67 -6.67
CA ASP A 93 7.74 10.30 -6.65
C ASP A 93 8.63 10.07 -5.42
N PHE A 94 8.21 9.20 -4.51
CA PHE A 94 8.98 8.87 -3.31
C PHE A 94 10.32 8.18 -3.60
N TYR A 95 10.58 7.73 -4.82
CA TYR A 95 11.91 7.26 -5.24
C TYR A 95 12.91 8.38 -5.47
N THR A 96 12.45 9.60 -5.72
CA THR A 96 13.30 10.72 -6.14
C THR A 96 13.14 11.98 -5.29
N ILE A 97 11.95 12.23 -4.73
CA ILE A 97 11.63 13.45 -4.00
C ILE A 97 12.52 13.60 -2.74
N ASP A 98 12.96 14.82 -2.47
CA ASP A 98 13.67 15.15 -1.22
C ASP A 98 12.65 15.49 -0.13
N VAL A 99 12.54 14.59 0.86
CA VAL A 99 11.72 14.81 2.06
C VAL A 99 12.64 15.10 3.24
N LYS A 100 12.49 16.28 3.80
CA LYS A 100 13.33 16.71 4.92
C LYS A 100 12.75 16.25 6.26
N GLY A 101 13.65 15.96 7.17
CA GLY A 101 13.32 15.56 8.54
C GLY A 101 13.43 14.06 8.76
N LEU A 102 13.24 13.67 10.02
CA LEU A 102 13.22 12.28 10.44
C LEU A 102 11.84 11.98 11.03
N PHE A 103 11.41 10.73 10.88
CA PHE A 103 10.07 10.27 11.24
C PHE A 103 10.14 9.14 12.26
N ASP A 104 9.18 9.11 13.17
CA ASP A 104 9.03 8.03 14.16
C ASP A 104 8.38 6.81 13.52
N CYS A 105 7.57 7.04 12.49
CA CYS A 105 6.85 6.03 11.75
C CYS A 105 6.91 6.32 10.25
N VAL A 106 7.33 5.34 9.45
CA VAL A 106 7.22 5.37 7.98
C VAL A 106 6.25 4.28 7.56
N LEU A 107 5.24 4.64 6.79
CA LEU A 107 4.18 3.74 6.31
C LEU A 107 4.27 3.58 4.81
N TYR A 108 4.15 2.34 4.35
CA TYR A 108 3.87 2.02 2.96
C TYR A 108 2.81 0.91 2.91
N ILE A 109 1.57 1.34 2.84
CA ILE A 109 0.40 0.47 2.91
C ILE A 109 -0.08 0.19 1.49
N ASP A 110 -0.28 -1.11 1.18
CA ASP A 110 -0.91 -1.60 -0.05
C ASP A 110 -0.25 -1.11 -1.37
N GLY A 111 1.09 -1.12 -1.45
CA GLY A 111 1.75 -0.62 -2.68
C GLY A 111 3.17 -1.14 -2.92
N PHE A 112 3.78 -1.86 -1.99
CA PHE A 112 5.14 -2.35 -2.15
C PHE A 112 5.23 -3.41 -3.26
N GLY A 113 6.28 -3.33 -4.10
CA GLY A 113 6.47 -4.24 -5.24
C GLY A 113 6.37 -3.55 -6.61
N VAL A 114 6.11 -2.24 -6.65
CA VAL A 114 6.20 -1.44 -7.87
C VAL A 114 7.66 -1.37 -8.32
N GLY A 115 7.95 -1.70 -9.59
CA GLY A 115 9.31 -1.75 -10.13
C GLY A 115 10.02 -3.09 -9.85
N GLU A 116 11.34 -3.09 -9.97
CA GLU A 116 12.17 -4.28 -9.82
C GLU A 116 12.83 -4.34 -8.42
N ASP A 117 13.54 -5.43 -8.11
CA ASP A 117 14.21 -5.60 -6.80
C ASP A 117 15.18 -4.45 -6.47
N ALA A 118 15.86 -3.92 -7.50
CA ALA A 118 16.75 -2.77 -7.34
C ALA A 118 15.98 -1.50 -6.90
N ASP A 119 14.74 -1.32 -7.40
CA ASP A 119 13.88 -0.20 -7.00
C ASP A 119 13.41 -0.38 -5.56
N GLN A 120 13.01 -1.60 -5.18
CA GLN A 120 12.61 -1.90 -3.81
C GLN A 120 13.78 -1.70 -2.83
N LEU A 121 14.99 -2.15 -3.19
CA LEU A 121 16.18 -1.93 -2.38
C LEU A 121 16.49 -0.43 -2.24
N ARG A 122 16.34 0.34 -3.32
CA ARG A 122 16.50 1.81 -3.29
C ARG A 122 15.50 2.45 -2.34
N LEU A 123 14.23 2.03 -2.39
CA LEU A 123 13.19 2.54 -1.49
C LEU A 123 13.50 2.19 -0.02
N LEU A 124 13.85 0.95 0.27
CA LEU A 124 14.22 0.53 1.63
C LEU A 124 15.40 1.34 2.19
N LYS A 125 16.41 1.65 1.36
CA LYS A 125 17.51 2.54 1.75
C LYS A 125 17.02 3.97 2.03
N ARG A 126 16.06 4.50 1.27
CA ARG A 126 15.44 5.80 1.56
C ARG A 126 14.66 5.76 2.87
N ILE A 127 13.89 4.71 3.12
CA ILE A 127 13.19 4.50 4.40
C ILE A 127 14.18 4.48 5.56
N TYR A 128 15.32 3.80 5.42
CA TYR A 128 16.39 3.86 6.42
C TYR A 128 16.79 5.30 6.74
N HIS A 129 16.99 6.15 5.73
CA HIS A 129 17.38 7.54 5.94
C HIS A 129 16.27 8.42 6.53
N TRP A 130 15.00 8.13 6.26
CA TRP A 130 13.87 8.87 6.82
C TRP A 130 13.51 8.50 8.25
N LEU A 131 13.88 7.30 8.71
CA LEU A 131 13.57 6.87 10.06
C LEU A 131 14.42 7.61 11.11
N ASN A 132 13.83 7.96 12.24
CA ASN A 132 14.53 8.23 13.49
C ASN A 132 15.30 6.97 13.94
N ASN A 133 16.32 7.12 14.79
CA ASN A 133 17.08 5.97 15.30
C ASN A 133 16.18 4.96 16.03
N ASP A 134 15.18 5.44 16.77
CA ASP A 134 14.18 4.61 17.44
C ASP A 134 12.90 4.43 16.63
N GLY A 135 12.83 4.94 15.39
CA GLY A 135 11.66 4.85 14.53
C GLY A 135 11.41 3.44 14.00
N TYR A 136 10.18 3.20 13.56
CA TYR A 136 9.80 1.98 12.85
C TYR A 136 9.18 2.30 11.48
N ALA A 137 9.43 1.43 10.50
CA ALA A 137 8.63 1.40 9.29
C ALA A 137 7.66 0.22 9.33
N LEU A 138 6.45 0.43 8.81
CA LEU A 138 5.44 -0.60 8.59
C LEU A 138 5.13 -0.64 7.10
N ILE A 139 5.35 -1.81 6.49
CA ILE A 139 5.25 -1.98 5.04
C ILE A 139 4.43 -3.23 4.75
N ASP A 140 3.40 -3.12 3.92
CA ASP A 140 2.62 -4.25 3.44
C ASP A 140 3.33 -4.95 2.28
N ILE A 141 3.46 -6.25 2.38
CA ILE A 141 4.16 -7.12 1.42
C ILE A 141 3.18 -8.17 0.91
N TYR A 142 3.02 -8.30 -0.40
CA TYR A 142 2.17 -9.33 -1.00
C TYR A 142 2.83 -10.70 -0.97
N GLU A 143 2.08 -11.72 -0.52
CA GLU A 143 2.58 -13.08 -0.34
C GLU A 143 2.40 -13.92 -1.61
N PRO A 144 3.48 -14.49 -2.21
CA PRO A 144 3.40 -15.11 -3.52
C PRO A 144 2.53 -16.38 -3.59
N ASN A 145 2.45 -17.20 -2.51
CA ASN A 145 1.68 -18.45 -2.56
C ASN A 145 0.18 -18.21 -2.64
N TYR A 146 -0.32 -17.15 -1.98
CA TYR A 146 -1.71 -16.71 -2.12
C TYR A 146 -1.99 -16.27 -3.56
N TRP A 147 -1.17 -15.40 -4.12
CA TRP A 147 -1.38 -14.82 -5.45
C TRP A 147 -1.22 -15.85 -6.57
N ARG A 148 -0.45 -16.90 -6.36
CA ARG A 148 -0.37 -18.07 -7.25
C ARG A 148 -1.70 -18.77 -7.43
N GLN A 149 -2.53 -18.77 -6.39
CA GLN A 149 -3.82 -19.45 -6.32
C GLN A 149 -5.01 -18.50 -6.46
N VAL A 150 -4.76 -17.22 -6.77
CA VAL A 150 -5.80 -16.21 -6.90
C VAL A 150 -6.84 -16.60 -7.95
N TYR A 151 -8.09 -16.28 -7.71
CA TYR A 151 -9.15 -16.44 -8.70
C TYR A 151 -8.86 -15.57 -9.93
N ARG A 152 -8.80 -16.21 -11.10
CA ARG A 152 -8.45 -15.56 -12.37
C ARG A 152 -9.64 -15.25 -13.27
N GLY A 153 -10.85 -15.41 -12.76
CA GLY A 153 -12.07 -14.98 -13.46
C GLY A 153 -12.29 -13.48 -13.36
N GLU A 154 -13.25 -13.00 -14.11
CA GLU A 154 -13.68 -11.61 -14.04
C GLU A 154 -14.52 -11.36 -12.77
N ILE A 155 -14.27 -10.26 -12.10
CA ILE A 155 -14.97 -9.84 -10.90
C ILE A 155 -15.69 -8.54 -11.23
N VAL A 156 -16.99 -8.49 -10.94
CA VAL A 156 -17.81 -7.28 -11.06
C VAL A 156 -17.66 -6.47 -9.78
N LEU A 157 -17.36 -5.18 -9.90
CA LEU A 157 -17.05 -4.32 -8.76
C LEU A 157 -18.16 -3.40 -8.33
N ASN A 158 -19.21 -3.24 -9.17
CA ASN A 158 -20.32 -2.33 -8.89
C ASN A 158 -21.68 -2.96 -9.24
N ASP A 159 -22.74 -2.40 -8.66
CA ASP A 159 -24.11 -2.94 -8.79
C ASP A 159 -24.66 -2.88 -10.21
N ASP A 160 -24.24 -1.90 -11.02
CA ASP A 160 -24.65 -1.77 -12.42
C ASP A 160 -23.91 -2.68 -13.39
N SER A 161 -22.98 -3.52 -12.85
CA SER A 161 -22.18 -4.47 -13.62
C SER A 161 -21.39 -3.82 -14.77
N SER A 162 -20.96 -2.58 -14.58
CA SER A 162 -20.20 -1.81 -15.60
C SER A 162 -18.70 -1.80 -15.37
N LEU A 163 -18.24 -2.01 -14.12
CA LEU A 163 -16.83 -2.01 -13.75
C LEU A 163 -16.33 -3.42 -13.43
N PHE A 164 -15.31 -3.83 -14.14
CA PHE A 164 -14.71 -5.15 -14.05
C PHE A 164 -13.28 -5.10 -13.53
N ARG A 165 -12.90 -6.19 -12.88
CA ARG A 165 -11.56 -6.45 -12.35
C ARG A 165 -11.15 -7.88 -12.64
N LYS A 166 -9.86 -8.10 -12.89
CA LYS A 166 -9.28 -9.43 -13.03
C LYS A 166 -7.89 -9.46 -12.42
N TYR A 167 -7.63 -10.52 -11.67
CA TYR A 167 -6.29 -10.83 -11.17
C TYR A 167 -5.60 -11.88 -12.02
N ASP A 168 -4.28 -11.83 -12.08
CA ASP A 168 -3.43 -12.90 -12.60
C ASP A 168 -2.08 -12.92 -11.85
N PHE A 169 -1.27 -13.94 -12.09
CA PHE A 169 0.03 -14.09 -11.45
C PHE A 169 1.08 -14.61 -12.44
N ASP A 170 2.20 -13.88 -12.57
CA ASP A 170 3.38 -14.28 -13.33
C ASP A 170 4.33 -15.07 -12.42
N GLU A 171 4.42 -16.38 -12.65
CA GLU A 171 5.27 -17.30 -11.90
C GLU A 171 6.76 -17.01 -12.02
N LYS A 172 7.21 -16.51 -13.18
CA LYS A 172 8.64 -16.25 -13.42
C LYS A 172 9.10 -14.97 -12.74
N ALA A 173 8.28 -13.94 -12.82
CA ALA A 173 8.56 -12.65 -12.22
C ALA A 173 8.11 -12.57 -10.74
N LEU A 174 7.33 -13.53 -10.25
CA LEU A 174 6.66 -13.52 -8.94
C LEU A 174 5.86 -12.23 -8.74
N ARG A 175 5.03 -11.90 -9.73
CA ARG A 175 4.23 -10.66 -9.73
C ARG A 175 2.76 -10.98 -9.88
N PHE A 176 1.93 -10.42 -9.04
CA PHE A 176 0.51 -10.40 -9.36
C PHE A 176 0.19 -9.19 -10.23
N THR A 177 -0.81 -9.35 -11.07
CA THR A 177 -1.39 -8.27 -11.85
C THR A 177 -2.84 -8.07 -11.44
N ASP A 178 -3.27 -6.82 -11.51
CA ASP A 178 -4.63 -6.39 -11.22
C ASP A 178 -5.08 -5.47 -12.34
N THR A 179 -6.03 -5.93 -13.14
CA THR A 179 -6.50 -5.25 -14.34
C THR A 179 -7.93 -4.78 -14.14
N TRP A 180 -8.17 -3.51 -14.44
CA TRP A 180 -9.46 -2.86 -14.33
C TRP A 180 -9.92 -2.34 -15.69
N TRP A 181 -11.21 -2.43 -16.00
CA TRP A 181 -11.82 -1.86 -17.20
C TRP A 181 -13.30 -1.61 -17.02
N HIS A 182 -13.83 -0.70 -17.84
CA HIS A 182 -15.27 -0.45 -17.95
C HIS A 182 -15.85 -1.28 -19.09
N LYS A 183 -17.04 -1.83 -18.92
CA LYS A 183 -17.72 -2.69 -19.91
C LYS A 183 -17.85 -2.03 -21.30
N ASP A 184 -18.14 -0.75 -21.31
CA ASP A 184 -18.34 0.00 -22.56
C ASP A 184 -17.01 0.34 -23.26
N ASN A 185 -15.88 0.06 -22.63
CA ASN A 185 -14.55 0.36 -23.15
C ASN A 185 -13.54 -0.75 -22.81
N GLU A 186 -13.82 -1.97 -23.26
CA GLU A 186 -12.96 -3.15 -22.98
C GLU A 186 -11.55 -3.04 -23.60
N SER A 187 -11.37 -2.17 -24.59
CA SER A 187 -10.05 -1.88 -25.17
C SER A 187 -9.17 -1.04 -24.26
N ASP A 188 -9.74 -0.35 -23.28
CA ASP A 188 -9.05 0.58 -22.38
C ASP A 188 -8.88 -0.06 -21.00
N LYS A 189 -7.94 -1.00 -20.92
CA LYS A 189 -7.62 -1.74 -19.70
C LYS A 189 -6.41 -1.12 -19.00
N TYR A 190 -6.57 -0.91 -17.71
CA TYR A 190 -5.52 -0.38 -16.84
C TYR A 190 -5.03 -1.49 -15.91
N MET A 191 -3.73 -1.69 -15.87
CA MET A 191 -3.14 -2.80 -15.13
C MET A 191 -2.02 -2.32 -14.21
N GLN A 192 -2.07 -2.75 -12.94
CA GLN A 192 -0.91 -2.74 -12.07
C GLN A 192 -0.20 -4.08 -12.05
N SER A 193 1.08 -4.06 -11.78
CA SER A 193 1.90 -5.24 -11.60
C SER A 193 2.82 -5.05 -10.40
N LEU A 194 2.60 -5.83 -9.34
CA LEU A 194 3.33 -5.71 -8.09
C LEU A 194 4.07 -7.01 -7.78
N LYS A 195 5.35 -6.89 -7.42
CA LYS A 195 6.17 -8.03 -7.04
C LYS A 195 5.80 -8.52 -5.65
N CYS A 196 5.65 -9.84 -5.54
CA CYS A 196 5.40 -10.53 -4.28
C CYS A 196 6.71 -11.03 -3.69
N TYR A 197 6.81 -11.00 -2.36
CA TYR A 197 7.98 -11.49 -1.64
C TYR A 197 7.57 -12.45 -0.53
N SER A 198 8.23 -13.60 -0.46
CA SER A 198 8.12 -14.45 0.73
C SER A 198 8.80 -13.77 1.94
N PRO A 199 8.48 -14.17 3.19
CA PRO A 199 9.13 -13.63 4.38
C PRO A 199 10.66 -13.73 4.34
N LYS A 200 11.20 -14.79 3.76
CA LYS A 200 12.65 -14.98 3.57
C LYS A 200 13.22 -13.95 2.59
N CYS A 201 12.60 -13.79 1.42
CA CYS A 201 13.13 -12.89 0.38
C CYS A 201 13.10 -11.43 0.81
N ILE A 202 12.01 -10.98 1.45
CA ILE A 202 11.95 -9.59 1.95
C ILE A 202 12.92 -9.36 3.11
N TYR A 203 13.13 -10.35 3.98
CA TYR A 203 14.15 -10.27 5.02
C TYR A 203 15.54 -10.02 4.43
N GLU A 204 15.95 -10.80 3.43
CA GLU A 204 17.24 -10.64 2.76
C GLU A 204 17.39 -9.24 2.12
N LEU A 205 16.33 -8.75 1.47
CA LEU A 205 16.33 -7.41 0.87
C LEU A 205 16.46 -6.30 1.93
N CYS A 206 15.76 -6.43 3.07
CA CYS A 206 15.87 -5.49 4.20
C CYS A 206 17.30 -5.46 4.79
N GLN A 207 17.95 -6.63 4.88
CA GLN A 207 19.34 -6.71 5.36
C GLN A 207 20.30 -5.90 4.48
N LEU A 208 20.12 -5.92 3.15
CA LEU A 208 20.92 -5.12 2.19
C LEU A 208 20.67 -3.61 2.32
N ALA A 209 19.56 -3.21 2.93
CA ALA A 209 19.21 -1.83 3.22
C ALA A 209 19.61 -1.37 4.64
N ASN A 210 20.34 -2.19 5.42
CA ASN A 210 20.66 -1.95 6.83
C ASN A 210 19.41 -1.80 7.72
N LEU A 211 18.32 -2.49 7.36
CA LEU A 211 17.09 -2.57 8.14
C LEU A 211 16.97 -3.95 8.77
N GLU A 212 16.50 -3.98 10.02
CA GLU A 212 16.16 -5.21 10.75
C GLU A 212 14.65 -5.41 10.74
N VAL A 213 14.19 -6.62 10.36
CA VAL A 213 12.78 -7.01 10.51
C VAL A 213 12.55 -7.46 11.95
N VAL A 214 11.70 -6.75 12.68
CA VAL A 214 11.40 -7.00 14.09
C VAL A 214 9.98 -7.50 14.35
N GLY A 215 9.18 -7.64 13.30
CA GLY A 215 7.82 -8.20 13.39
C GLY A 215 7.23 -8.49 12.03
N TYR A 216 6.33 -9.48 12.03
CA TYR A 216 5.49 -9.86 10.89
C TYR A 216 4.04 -9.92 11.36
N PHE A 217 3.13 -9.32 10.62
CA PHE A 217 1.70 -9.26 10.92
C PHE A 217 0.94 -9.71 9.67
N PRO A 218 0.58 -10.99 9.55
CA PRO A 218 -0.19 -11.47 8.41
C PRO A 218 -1.60 -10.86 8.42
N ASN A 219 -2.06 -10.42 7.26
CA ASN A 219 -3.44 -10.05 7.01
C ASN A 219 -4.27 -11.32 6.75
N GLY A 220 -5.51 -11.15 6.30
CA GLY A 220 -6.38 -12.26 5.97
C GLY A 220 -6.12 -12.85 4.60
N ALA A 221 -6.96 -13.82 4.25
CA ALA A 221 -7.03 -14.44 2.94
C ALA A 221 -8.50 -14.63 2.51
N MET A 222 -8.72 -14.70 1.21
CA MET A 222 -10.00 -15.06 0.63
C MET A 222 -10.00 -16.55 0.31
N ASN A 223 -11.02 -17.26 0.75
CA ASN A 223 -11.34 -18.58 0.24
C ASN A 223 -12.16 -18.43 -1.04
N PHE A 224 -11.61 -18.76 -2.19
CA PHE A 224 -12.29 -18.60 -3.49
C PHE A 224 -13.33 -19.67 -3.82
N GLU A 225 -13.42 -20.75 -3.04
CA GLU A 225 -14.48 -21.74 -3.19
C GLU A 225 -15.78 -21.27 -2.52
N THR A 226 -15.64 -20.65 -1.34
CA THR A 226 -16.78 -20.18 -0.53
C THR A 226 -17.01 -18.68 -0.63
N TRP A 227 -16.09 -17.93 -1.26
CA TRP A 227 -16.06 -16.47 -1.30
C TRP A 227 -16.10 -15.82 0.08
N SER A 228 -15.46 -16.46 1.06
CA SER A 228 -15.38 -15.96 2.42
C SER A 228 -13.99 -15.43 2.75
N TYR A 229 -13.95 -14.26 3.38
CA TYR A 229 -12.72 -13.70 3.93
C TYR A 229 -12.52 -14.19 5.36
N TYR A 230 -11.29 -14.49 5.73
CA TYR A 230 -10.89 -14.84 7.10
C TYR A 230 -9.58 -14.16 7.48
N GLU A 231 -9.48 -13.79 8.77
CA GLU A 231 -8.32 -13.12 9.36
C GLU A 231 -8.20 -13.57 10.84
N PRO A 232 -6.96 -13.84 11.35
CA PRO A 232 -5.71 -13.84 10.59
C PRO A 232 -5.56 -15.09 9.72
N ALA A 233 -4.80 -14.94 8.62
CA ALA A 233 -4.35 -16.08 7.82
C ALA A 233 -2.93 -16.51 8.21
N SER A 234 -2.45 -17.63 7.66
CA SER A 234 -1.04 -18.02 7.78
C SER A 234 -0.15 -17.03 7.03
N ILE A 235 1.03 -16.74 7.56
CA ILE A 235 2.01 -15.88 6.90
C ILE A 235 2.45 -16.42 5.54
N ASP A 236 2.41 -17.74 5.36
CA ASP A 236 2.77 -18.37 4.09
C ASP A 236 1.60 -18.47 3.10
N TYR A 237 0.42 -18.00 3.51
CA TYR A 237 -0.79 -17.98 2.70
C TYR A 237 -1.74 -16.88 3.16
N CYS A 238 -1.44 -15.64 2.83
CA CYS A 238 -2.27 -14.47 3.09
C CYS A 238 -2.20 -13.51 1.89
N ILE A 239 -3.18 -12.65 1.74
CA ILE A 239 -3.20 -11.63 0.68
C ILE A 239 -1.91 -10.81 0.72
N SER A 240 -1.58 -10.36 1.92
CA SER A 240 -0.37 -9.63 2.24
C SER A 240 -0.04 -9.81 3.73
N TYR A 241 1.17 -9.52 4.10
CA TYR A 241 1.59 -9.40 5.49
C TYR A 241 2.33 -8.08 5.69
N ARG A 242 2.19 -7.49 6.85
CA ARG A 242 2.93 -6.28 7.20
C ARG A 242 4.24 -6.64 7.90
N ILE A 243 5.33 -6.04 7.47
CA ILE A 243 6.61 -6.11 8.18
C ILE A 243 6.84 -4.86 9.01
N LYS A 244 7.43 -5.04 10.19
CA LYS A 244 7.92 -3.96 11.06
C LYS A 244 9.43 -3.92 10.97
N LEU A 245 9.96 -2.76 10.60
CA LEU A 245 11.37 -2.54 10.38
C LEU A 245 11.92 -1.49 11.34
N LYS A 246 13.17 -1.65 11.75
CA LYS A 246 13.97 -0.59 12.40
C LYS A 246 15.36 -0.51 11.76
N LYS A 247 16.09 0.56 12.06
CA LYS A 247 17.52 0.63 11.75
C LYS A 247 18.29 -0.45 12.52
N LYS A 248 19.30 -1.03 11.85
CA LYS A 248 20.30 -1.87 12.52
C LYS A 248 21.24 -1.03 13.36
#